data_222496964c2676e27703ed75323a8ebc
#
_entry.id   222496964c2676e27703ed75323a8ebc
#
_cell.length_a   1.000
_cell.length_b   1.000
_cell.length_c   1.000
_cell.angle_alpha   90.00
_cell.angle_beta   90.00
_cell.angle_gamma   90.00
#
_symmetry.space_group_name_H-M   'P 1'
#
loop_
_entity.id
_entity.type
_entity.pdbx_description
1 polymer ?
#
loop_
_entity_poly.entity_id
_entity_poly.type
_entity_poly.pdbx_seq_one_letter_code
_entity_poly.pdbx_strand_id
1 'polypeptide(L)'
;EQVLKHLTPLLGAQLRREPDTSDLTDEDEEGEGAATQIARVRDALEAGKFKRVGKAFRQMHPAKAAGLLEALPPAERSTVWEMLDAERAGKILVHLHDEVRARLALEMDEDELVAAARKLDLDDLVDLIQALPSDSGRQLLQAMDVRKRQQLLSMLSYPEDSAGGLMNTDHISVRADVRVGSVLRYLRLLEDLPDHTDKVMVVDRKNRYQGVLRLSRLVTSAPELAVSEVMDSDFQPLDVMLPSHDVARRFEDLDILSAAVVDEDGLLLGRITVDDVMDLIREDSERTMMNMAGLDDEADMFAPVLTSSRRRAVWLGINLVTAFLAAWVIGLFQGTLEQLVALAVLMPIVASMGGIAGSQTLTLVVRGMALGQVEGGNARLLLGKEIGIACLNGVLWALVVAALAVAWFGSWQLGAVIAAAILLNLLCAAVSGLLIPLLLRRVGVDPALAGSVILTTVTDVVGFLAFLGLATLFLL
;
A
#
# COMPACT_ATOMS: atom_id res chain seq x y z
N GLU A 1 37.17 -12.05 13.42
CA GLU A 1 38.21 -11.22 12.77
C GLU A 1 38.87 -11.88 11.57
N GLN A 2 39.13 -13.21 11.58
CA GLN A 2 39.71 -13.91 10.41
C GLN A 2 38.73 -14.07 9.22
N VAL A 3 37.45 -14.15 9.44
CA VAL A 3 36.41 -14.28 8.38
C VAL A 3 36.20 -12.94 7.66
N LEU A 4 36.30 -11.81 8.37
CA LEU A 4 36.21 -10.46 7.79
C LEU A 4 37.43 -10.10 6.91
N LYS A 5 38.63 -10.64 7.18
CA LYS A 5 39.84 -10.43 6.36
C LYS A 5 39.80 -11.16 5.00
N HIS A 6 39.00 -12.19 4.84
CA HIS A 6 38.88 -12.93 3.57
C HIS A 6 37.74 -12.41 2.66
N LEU A 7 36.78 -11.66 3.20
CA LEU A 7 35.68 -11.07 2.42
C LEU A 7 36.04 -9.70 1.82
N THR A 8 36.95 -8.96 2.42
CA THR A 8 37.35 -7.62 1.98
C THR A 8 38.00 -7.57 0.56
N PRO A 9 38.82 -8.56 0.11
CA PRO A 9 39.35 -8.55 -1.25
C PRO A 9 38.32 -8.91 -2.33
N LEU A 10 37.30 -9.72 -1.97
CA LEU A 10 36.24 -10.13 -2.92
C LEU A 10 35.21 -9.02 -3.16
N LEU A 11 34.87 -8.26 -2.12
CA LEU A 11 34.04 -7.04 -2.24
C LEU A 11 34.77 -5.90 -2.97
N GLY A 12 36.07 -5.75 -2.72
CA GLY A 12 36.88 -4.73 -3.39
C GLY A 12 37.17 -5.00 -4.87
N ALA A 13 37.10 -6.27 -5.32
CA ALA A 13 37.33 -6.65 -6.72
C ALA A 13 36.03 -6.52 -7.57
N GLN A 14 34.86 -6.65 -6.96
CA GLN A 14 33.59 -6.35 -7.64
C GLN A 14 33.31 -4.85 -7.76
N LEU A 15 33.85 -4.03 -6.84
CA LEU A 15 33.70 -2.57 -6.86
C LEU A 15 34.70 -1.83 -7.76
N ARG A 16 35.67 -2.55 -8.40
CA ARG A 16 36.68 -1.96 -9.31
C ARG A 16 36.57 -2.51 -10.74
N ARG A 17 35.37 -2.84 -11.24
CA ARG A 17 35.19 -2.81 -12.68
C ARG A 17 34.93 -1.32 -13.03
N GLU A 18 35.84 -0.69 -13.76
CA GLU A 18 35.56 0.56 -14.43
C GLU A 18 34.29 0.34 -15.25
N PRO A 19 33.20 1.08 -15.03
CA PRO A 19 32.02 0.96 -15.85
C PRO A 19 32.40 1.40 -17.27
N ASP A 20 32.21 0.51 -18.22
CA ASP A 20 32.28 0.85 -19.65
C ASP A 20 31.30 2.00 -19.88
N THR A 21 31.83 3.16 -20.27
CA THR A 21 31.11 4.42 -20.31
C THR A 21 30.36 4.63 -21.61
N SER A 22 30.12 3.57 -22.40
CA SER A 22 29.32 3.62 -23.60
C SER A 22 27.84 3.34 -23.25
N ASP A 23 27.02 4.34 -23.49
CA ASP A 23 25.55 4.40 -23.50
C ASP A 23 24.76 4.13 -22.21
N LEU A 24 24.13 5.23 -21.73
CA LEU A 24 22.94 5.21 -20.87
C LEU A 24 21.64 5.09 -21.71
N THR A 25 21.77 4.89 -23.03
CA THR A 25 20.66 4.83 -23.95
C THR A 25 20.72 3.53 -24.77
N ASP A 26 19.63 2.80 -24.69
CA ASP A 26 19.13 1.80 -25.63
C ASP A 26 19.97 0.55 -25.94
N GLU A 27 19.38 -0.56 -25.77
CA GLU A 27 19.48 -1.95 -26.21
C GLU A 27 19.79 -2.99 -25.12
N ASP A 28 20.39 -2.61 -23.96
CA ASP A 28 20.67 -3.56 -22.87
C ASP A 28 19.74 -3.40 -21.64
N GLU A 29 18.66 -2.60 -21.74
CA GLU A 29 17.83 -2.19 -20.60
C GLU A 29 16.91 -3.27 -20.02
N GLU A 30 16.59 -4.31 -20.77
CA GLU A 30 15.64 -5.37 -20.30
C GLU A 30 16.24 -6.36 -19.29
N GLY A 31 17.54 -6.29 -19.00
CA GLY A 31 18.23 -7.21 -18.12
C GLY A 31 19.00 -6.60 -16.93
N GLU A 32 19.14 -5.29 -16.84
CA GLU A 32 19.89 -4.67 -15.73
C GLU A 32 18.98 -4.36 -14.53
N GLY A 33 19.37 -4.86 -13.36
CA GLY A 33 18.65 -4.58 -12.11
C GLY A 33 18.68 -3.09 -11.74
N ALA A 34 17.59 -2.58 -11.15
CA ALA A 34 17.42 -1.19 -10.74
C ALA A 34 18.61 -0.62 -9.95
N ALA A 35 19.24 -1.43 -9.11
CA ALA A 35 20.44 -1.06 -8.33
C ALA A 35 21.63 -0.63 -9.21
N THR A 36 21.82 -1.27 -10.37
CA THR A 36 22.91 -0.93 -11.31
C THR A 36 22.61 0.39 -12.00
N GLN A 37 21.36 0.64 -12.35
CA GLN A 37 20.93 1.91 -12.99
C GLN A 37 21.07 3.09 -12.04
N ILE A 38 20.67 2.94 -10.77
CA ILE A 38 20.84 3.95 -9.72
C ILE A 38 22.33 4.30 -9.55
N ALA A 39 23.20 3.28 -9.45
CA ALA A 39 24.65 3.50 -9.31
C ALA A 39 25.22 4.27 -10.52
N ARG A 40 24.83 3.93 -11.75
CA ARG A 40 25.25 4.64 -12.97
C ARG A 40 24.79 6.11 -13.00
N VAL A 41 23.54 6.36 -12.60
CA VAL A 41 23.01 7.74 -12.53
C VAL A 41 23.82 8.55 -11.52
N ARG A 42 24.08 8.01 -10.34
CA ARG A 42 24.87 8.67 -9.30
C ARG A 42 26.31 8.91 -9.74
N ASP A 43 26.98 7.91 -10.30
CA ASP A 43 28.34 8.04 -10.84
C ASP A 43 28.41 9.12 -11.94
N ALA A 44 27.37 9.21 -12.79
CA ALA A 44 27.30 10.23 -13.83
C ALA A 44 27.06 11.64 -13.25
N LEU A 45 26.27 11.78 -12.19
CA LEU A 45 26.06 13.04 -11.46
C LEU A 45 27.36 13.49 -10.77
N GLU A 46 28.03 12.58 -10.04
CA GLU A 46 29.32 12.85 -9.40
C GLU A 46 30.41 13.23 -10.40
N ALA A 47 30.40 12.63 -11.60
CA ALA A 47 31.30 12.96 -12.70
C ALA A 47 30.92 14.26 -13.45
N GLY A 48 29.88 14.98 -13.03
CA GLY A 48 29.41 16.22 -13.68
C GLY A 48 28.80 16.02 -15.08
N LYS A 49 28.41 14.81 -15.47
CA LYS A 49 27.86 14.48 -16.80
C LYS A 49 26.36 14.80 -16.88
N PHE A 50 25.91 15.94 -16.42
CA PHE A 50 24.51 16.36 -16.29
C PHE A 50 23.71 16.24 -17.60
N LYS A 51 24.26 16.65 -18.75
CA LYS A 51 23.58 16.56 -20.04
C LYS A 51 23.23 15.11 -20.41
N ARG A 52 24.05 14.15 -19.99
CA ARG A 52 23.84 12.73 -20.28
C ARG A 52 22.72 12.17 -19.41
N VAL A 53 22.73 12.52 -18.12
CA VAL A 53 21.66 12.14 -17.17
C VAL A 53 20.31 12.73 -17.63
N GLY A 54 20.24 14.04 -17.93
CA GLY A 54 19.01 14.67 -18.40
C GLY A 54 18.49 14.09 -19.72
N LYS A 55 19.39 13.66 -20.64
CA LYS A 55 18.99 12.96 -21.86
C LYS A 55 18.36 11.59 -21.55
N ALA A 56 18.98 10.81 -20.66
CA ALA A 56 18.47 9.50 -20.26
C ALA A 56 17.07 9.60 -19.63
N PHE A 57 16.86 10.53 -18.69
CA PHE A 57 15.56 10.74 -18.05
C PHE A 57 14.48 11.24 -19.03
N ARG A 58 14.85 11.95 -20.09
CA ARG A 58 13.89 12.36 -21.14
C ARG A 58 13.44 11.19 -22.03
N GLN A 59 14.30 10.21 -22.27
CA GLN A 59 14.02 9.07 -23.13
C GLN A 59 13.40 7.87 -22.41
N MET A 60 13.66 7.74 -21.11
CA MET A 60 13.17 6.65 -20.26
C MET A 60 11.65 6.70 -20.09
N HIS A 61 10.98 5.55 -19.89
CA HIS A 61 9.56 5.53 -19.54
C HIS A 61 9.28 6.35 -18.26
N PRO A 62 8.20 7.17 -18.17
CA PRO A 62 7.93 8.03 -17.01
C PRO A 62 7.92 7.30 -15.68
N ALA A 63 7.24 6.15 -15.58
CA ALA A 63 7.20 5.33 -14.37
C ALA A 63 8.59 4.85 -13.92
N LYS A 64 9.47 4.49 -14.88
CA LYS A 64 10.85 4.09 -14.57
C LYS A 64 11.69 5.29 -14.09
N ALA A 65 11.48 6.46 -14.70
CA ALA A 65 12.13 7.70 -14.28
C ALA A 65 11.70 8.11 -12.87
N ALA A 66 10.41 7.96 -12.52
CA ALA A 66 9.87 8.19 -11.19
C ALA A 66 10.55 7.29 -10.15
N GLY A 67 10.59 5.98 -10.36
CA GLY A 67 11.24 5.05 -9.43
C GLY A 67 12.74 5.33 -9.24
N LEU A 68 13.45 5.78 -10.29
CA LEU A 68 14.83 6.20 -10.15
C LEU A 68 14.98 7.51 -9.37
N LEU A 69 14.07 8.48 -9.56
CA LEU A 69 14.07 9.72 -8.77
C LEU A 69 13.84 9.44 -7.28
N GLU A 70 12.91 8.56 -6.96
CA GLU A 70 12.64 8.15 -5.58
C GLU A 70 13.82 7.44 -4.92
N ALA A 71 14.59 6.71 -5.71
CA ALA A 71 15.79 6.03 -5.24
C ALA A 71 17.01 6.95 -5.08
N LEU A 72 16.91 8.24 -5.45
CA LEU A 72 17.98 9.22 -5.29
C LEU A 72 17.80 10.05 -4.00
N PRO A 73 18.90 10.42 -3.32
CA PRO A 73 18.87 11.41 -2.25
C PRO A 73 18.30 12.75 -2.72
N PRO A 74 17.65 13.55 -1.85
CA PRO A 74 16.96 14.78 -2.23
C PRO A 74 17.80 15.75 -3.07
N ALA A 75 19.08 15.97 -2.73
CA ALA A 75 19.95 16.90 -3.47
C ALA A 75 20.26 16.42 -4.91
N GLU A 76 20.47 15.10 -5.08
CA GLU A 76 20.69 14.50 -6.40
C GLU A 76 19.40 14.51 -7.22
N ARG A 77 18.27 14.23 -6.55
CA ARG A 77 16.91 14.25 -7.12
C ARG A 77 16.55 15.63 -7.67
N SER A 78 16.70 16.70 -6.87
CA SER A 78 16.45 18.08 -7.30
C SER A 78 17.34 18.48 -8.48
N THR A 79 18.62 18.06 -8.48
CA THR A 79 19.53 18.32 -9.60
C THR A 79 19.06 17.66 -10.90
N VAL A 80 18.53 16.44 -10.84
CA VAL A 80 17.95 15.76 -12.03
C VAL A 80 16.65 16.44 -12.44
N TRP A 81 15.82 16.81 -11.47
CA TRP A 81 14.52 17.44 -11.68
C TRP A 81 14.64 18.75 -12.47
N GLU A 82 15.58 19.63 -12.13
CA GLU A 82 15.86 20.88 -12.83
C GLU A 82 16.30 20.70 -14.30
N MET A 83 16.69 19.48 -14.72
CA MET A 83 17.09 19.19 -16.11
C MET A 83 15.91 18.79 -16.99
N LEU A 84 14.72 18.55 -16.42
CA LEU A 84 13.53 18.11 -17.13
C LEU A 84 12.74 19.33 -17.60
N ASP A 85 12.11 19.21 -18.77
CA ASP A 85 11.12 20.19 -19.20
C ASP A 85 9.77 19.92 -18.49
N ALA A 86 8.92 20.95 -18.43
CA ALA A 86 7.65 20.90 -17.69
C ALA A 86 6.73 19.77 -18.17
N GLU A 87 6.66 19.48 -19.49
CA GLU A 87 5.83 18.40 -20.01
C GLU A 87 6.32 17.04 -19.53
N ARG A 88 7.64 16.82 -19.54
CA ARG A 88 8.25 15.58 -19.07
C ARG A 88 8.12 15.44 -17.56
N ALA A 89 8.33 16.52 -16.83
CA ALA A 89 8.13 16.57 -15.39
C ALA A 89 6.71 16.19 -15.00
N GLY A 90 5.69 16.72 -15.69
CA GLY A 90 4.30 16.36 -15.47
C GLY A 90 4.05 14.85 -15.59
N LYS A 91 4.50 14.23 -16.67
CA LYS A 91 4.35 12.78 -16.89
C LYS A 91 5.05 11.91 -15.84
N ILE A 92 6.11 12.41 -15.21
CA ILE A 92 6.82 11.71 -14.14
C ILE A 92 6.12 11.91 -12.80
N LEU A 93 5.59 13.13 -12.53
CA LEU A 93 4.89 13.45 -11.27
C LEU A 93 3.78 12.46 -10.94
N VAL A 94 3.04 12.01 -11.93
CA VAL A 94 1.92 11.07 -11.80
C VAL A 94 2.34 9.74 -11.16
N HIS A 95 3.54 9.28 -11.46
CA HIS A 95 4.07 7.98 -10.98
C HIS A 95 4.88 8.09 -9.69
N LEU A 96 4.97 9.27 -9.07
CA LEU A 96 5.68 9.47 -7.80
C LEU A 96 4.74 9.31 -6.61
N HIS A 97 5.26 8.77 -5.51
CA HIS A 97 4.56 8.77 -4.22
C HIS A 97 4.32 10.21 -3.74
N ASP A 98 3.25 10.42 -2.98
CA ASP A 98 2.70 11.74 -2.66
C ASP A 98 3.69 12.69 -2.00
N GLU A 99 4.50 12.25 -1.03
CA GLU A 99 5.50 13.12 -0.38
C GLU A 99 6.57 13.60 -1.39
N VAL A 100 7.01 12.73 -2.30
CA VAL A 100 8.01 13.07 -3.33
C VAL A 100 7.38 13.93 -4.41
N ARG A 101 6.17 13.58 -4.85
CA ARG A 101 5.34 14.32 -5.81
C ARG A 101 5.13 15.76 -5.36
N ALA A 102 4.61 15.94 -4.13
CA ALA A 102 4.37 17.26 -3.56
C ALA A 102 5.66 18.10 -3.47
N ARG A 103 6.75 17.46 -3.03
CA ARG A 103 8.04 18.14 -2.88
C ARG A 103 8.61 18.64 -4.21
N LEU A 104 8.64 17.76 -5.22
CA LEU A 104 9.17 18.13 -6.54
C LEU A 104 8.26 19.12 -7.27
N ALA A 105 6.96 19.01 -7.11
CA ALA A 105 6.02 20.01 -7.63
C ALA A 105 6.21 21.40 -7.00
N LEU A 106 6.57 21.46 -5.72
CA LEU A 106 6.89 22.73 -5.04
C LEU A 106 8.27 23.31 -5.41
N GLU A 107 9.16 22.52 -5.98
CA GLU A 107 10.44 23.00 -6.53
C GLU A 107 10.27 23.67 -7.90
N MET A 108 9.14 23.42 -8.59
CA MET A 108 8.80 24.08 -9.87
C MET A 108 8.30 25.50 -9.62
N ASP A 109 8.55 26.38 -10.58
CA ASP A 109 7.89 27.68 -10.56
C ASP A 109 6.40 27.54 -10.97
N GLU A 110 5.60 28.60 -10.74
CA GLU A 110 4.15 28.58 -10.98
C GLU A 110 3.80 28.31 -12.45
N ASP A 111 4.56 28.89 -13.38
CA ASP A 111 4.33 28.72 -14.82
C ASP A 111 4.74 27.31 -15.28
N GLU A 112 5.81 26.74 -14.75
CA GLU A 112 6.26 25.39 -15.01
C GLU A 112 5.26 24.36 -14.48
N LEU A 113 4.77 24.52 -13.23
CA LEU A 113 3.79 23.63 -12.63
C LEU A 113 2.47 23.65 -13.43
N VAL A 114 2.01 24.82 -13.84
CA VAL A 114 0.83 24.95 -14.70
C VAL A 114 1.04 24.31 -16.07
N ALA A 115 2.24 24.45 -16.65
CA ALA A 115 2.56 23.83 -17.93
C ALA A 115 2.60 22.30 -17.84
N ALA A 116 3.18 21.74 -16.75
CA ALA A 116 3.17 20.32 -16.45
C ALA A 116 1.74 19.79 -16.30
N ALA A 117 0.94 20.45 -15.47
CA ALA A 117 -0.42 20.05 -15.12
C ALA A 117 -1.41 20.11 -16.30
N ARG A 118 -1.17 21.00 -17.28
CA ARG A 118 -2.07 21.10 -18.47
C ARG A 118 -2.14 19.83 -19.31
N LYS A 119 -1.10 19.01 -19.27
CA LYS A 119 -0.95 17.77 -20.07
C LYS A 119 -1.39 16.52 -19.33
N LEU A 120 -1.66 16.63 -18.05
CA LEU A 120 -2.13 15.52 -17.22
C LEU A 120 -3.61 15.22 -17.47
N ASP A 121 -3.97 13.97 -17.30
CA ASP A 121 -5.35 13.53 -17.25
C ASP A 121 -6.07 14.14 -16.03
N LEU A 122 -7.38 14.06 -15.98
CA LEU A 122 -8.13 14.75 -14.93
C LEU A 122 -7.98 14.10 -13.55
N ASP A 123 -7.92 12.77 -13.50
CA ASP A 123 -7.65 11.97 -12.30
C ASP A 123 -6.25 12.28 -11.75
N ASP A 124 -5.21 12.14 -12.56
CA ASP A 124 -3.83 12.51 -12.22
C ASP A 124 -3.70 13.94 -11.67
N LEU A 125 -4.47 14.86 -12.25
CA LEU A 125 -4.47 16.24 -11.82
C LEU A 125 -5.21 16.43 -10.50
N VAL A 126 -6.23 15.64 -10.21
CA VAL A 126 -6.89 15.59 -8.90
C VAL A 126 -5.90 15.14 -7.84
N ASP A 127 -5.18 14.03 -8.08
CA ASP A 127 -4.18 13.50 -7.16
C ASP A 127 -3.03 14.49 -6.90
N LEU A 128 -2.56 15.16 -7.97
CA LEU A 128 -1.56 16.23 -7.82
C LEU A 128 -2.08 17.37 -6.94
N ILE A 129 -3.33 17.81 -7.13
CA ILE A 129 -3.93 18.90 -6.35
C ILE A 129 -4.10 18.49 -4.88
N GLN A 130 -4.48 17.25 -4.61
CA GLN A 130 -4.66 16.71 -3.26
C GLN A 130 -3.32 16.57 -2.53
N ALA A 131 -2.27 16.15 -3.22
CA ALA A 131 -0.92 16.06 -2.66
C ALA A 131 -0.29 17.43 -2.35
N LEU A 132 -0.71 18.51 -3.02
CA LEU A 132 -0.17 19.84 -2.84
C LEU A 132 -0.75 20.55 -1.59
N PRO A 133 0.03 21.46 -0.95
CA PRO A 133 -0.53 22.37 0.05
C PRO A 133 -1.72 23.16 -0.50
N SER A 134 -2.72 23.40 0.34
CA SER A 134 -4.00 24.01 -0.05
C SER A 134 -3.89 25.33 -0.82
N ASP A 135 -2.83 26.11 -0.61
CA ASP A 135 -2.59 27.38 -1.31
C ASP A 135 -2.11 27.12 -2.75
N SER A 136 -1.14 26.21 -2.93
CA SER A 136 -0.60 25.84 -4.24
C SER A 136 -1.66 25.12 -5.09
N GLY A 137 -2.40 24.19 -4.48
CA GLY A 137 -3.53 23.52 -5.16
C GLY A 137 -4.59 24.50 -5.64
N ARG A 138 -4.95 25.52 -4.84
CA ARG A 138 -5.88 26.57 -5.27
C ARG A 138 -5.35 27.44 -6.41
N GLN A 139 -4.08 27.79 -6.40
CA GLN A 139 -3.43 28.54 -7.48
C GLN A 139 -3.45 27.74 -8.78
N LEU A 140 -3.09 26.44 -8.71
CA LEU A 140 -3.14 25.54 -9.84
C LEU A 140 -4.56 25.43 -10.43
N LEU A 141 -5.58 25.24 -9.59
CA LEU A 141 -6.98 25.23 -10.03
C LEU A 141 -7.39 26.53 -10.71
N GLN A 142 -6.96 27.70 -10.20
CA GLN A 142 -7.29 29.00 -10.79
C GLN A 142 -6.62 29.22 -12.15
N ALA A 143 -5.45 28.64 -12.38
CA ALA A 143 -4.71 28.71 -13.64
C ALA A 143 -5.29 27.80 -14.75
N MET A 144 -6.18 26.84 -14.41
CA MET A 144 -6.86 25.99 -15.38
C MET A 144 -7.98 26.73 -16.09
N ASP A 145 -8.30 26.32 -17.34
CA ASP A 145 -9.47 26.84 -18.05
C ASP A 145 -10.79 26.53 -17.31
N VAL A 146 -11.84 27.28 -17.62
CA VAL A 146 -13.11 27.23 -16.89
C VAL A 146 -13.73 25.82 -16.92
N ARG A 147 -13.62 25.11 -18.06
CA ARG A 147 -14.21 23.77 -18.23
C ARG A 147 -13.45 22.76 -17.40
N LYS A 148 -12.12 22.70 -17.54
CA LYS A 148 -11.25 21.77 -16.80
C LYS A 148 -11.37 22.01 -15.29
N ARG A 149 -11.42 23.27 -14.85
CA ARG A 149 -11.63 23.64 -13.44
C ARG A 149 -12.97 23.13 -12.89
N GLN A 150 -14.06 23.25 -13.63
CA GLN A 150 -15.37 22.75 -13.19
C GLN A 150 -15.37 21.22 -13.05
N GLN A 151 -14.75 20.51 -13.97
CA GLN A 151 -14.60 19.07 -13.91
C GLN A 151 -13.79 18.66 -12.68
N LEU A 152 -12.64 19.28 -12.44
CA LEU A 152 -11.79 19.04 -11.27
C LEU A 152 -12.53 19.31 -9.95
N LEU A 153 -13.26 20.43 -9.85
CA LEU A 153 -14.04 20.73 -8.65
C LEU A 153 -15.15 19.70 -8.40
N SER A 154 -15.73 19.15 -9.47
CA SER A 154 -16.69 18.06 -9.35
C SER A 154 -16.05 16.78 -8.83
N MET A 155 -14.88 16.42 -9.35
CA MET A 155 -14.13 15.21 -8.90
C MET A 155 -13.64 15.37 -7.46
N LEU A 156 -13.06 16.50 -7.10
CA LEU A 156 -12.61 16.82 -5.74
C LEU A 156 -13.75 16.87 -4.69
N SER A 157 -15.02 16.84 -5.11
CA SER A 157 -16.15 16.77 -4.19
C SER A 157 -16.45 15.34 -3.70
N TYR A 158 -15.90 14.30 -4.36
CA TYR A 158 -16.03 12.91 -3.95
C TYR A 158 -14.92 12.52 -2.99
N PRO A 159 -15.17 11.56 -2.08
CA PRO A 159 -14.11 10.99 -1.26
C PRO A 159 -13.03 10.33 -2.12
N GLU A 160 -11.78 10.53 -1.75
CA GLU A 160 -10.61 9.94 -2.42
C GLU A 160 -10.70 8.41 -2.48
N ASP A 161 -11.08 7.76 -1.37
CA ASP A 161 -11.28 6.31 -1.26
C ASP A 161 -12.60 5.82 -1.88
N SER A 162 -13.10 6.45 -2.94
CA SER A 162 -14.33 6.07 -3.62
C SER A 162 -14.17 5.95 -5.13
N ALA A 163 -15.09 5.30 -5.82
CA ALA A 163 -15.14 5.24 -7.28
C ALA A 163 -15.14 6.64 -7.91
N GLY A 164 -15.72 7.63 -7.23
CA GLY A 164 -15.71 9.02 -7.65
C GLY A 164 -14.35 9.70 -7.56
N GLY A 165 -13.52 9.31 -6.58
CA GLY A 165 -12.13 9.75 -6.46
C GLY A 165 -11.23 9.15 -7.54
N LEU A 166 -11.44 7.86 -7.86
CA LEU A 166 -10.65 7.13 -8.85
C LEU A 166 -11.07 7.37 -10.31
N MET A 167 -12.26 7.96 -10.57
CA MET A 167 -12.79 8.03 -11.93
C MET A 167 -12.10 9.09 -12.77
N ASN A 168 -11.88 8.77 -14.04
CA ASN A 168 -11.59 9.74 -15.09
C ASN A 168 -12.88 10.14 -15.82
N THR A 169 -13.07 11.44 -16.04
CA THR A 169 -14.25 11.94 -16.78
C THR A 169 -14.06 11.87 -18.30
N ASP A 170 -12.87 11.51 -18.76
CA ASP A 170 -12.56 11.36 -20.17
C ASP A 170 -13.05 9.99 -20.69
N HIS A 171 -14.26 9.97 -21.22
CA HIS A 171 -14.90 8.78 -21.74
C HIS A 171 -15.67 9.07 -23.03
N ILE A 172 -15.82 8.05 -23.85
CA ILE A 172 -16.64 8.14 -25.06
C ILE A 172 -18.02 7.57 -24.76
N SER A 173 -19.05 8.37 -24.99
CA SER A 173 -20.43 7.93 -24.87
C SER A 173 -21.21 8.07 -26.20
N VAL A 174 -22.10 7.14 -26.46
CA VAL A 174 -22.98 7.14 -27.63
C VAL A 174 -24.40 6.77 -27.21
N ARG A 175 -25.38 7.13 -28.03
CA ARG A 175 -26.77 6.76 -27.75
C ARG A 175 -27.12 5.39 -28.33
N ALA A 176 -28.01 4.70 -27.64
CA ALA A 176 -28.50 3.37 -28.06
C ALA A 176 -29.25 3.40 -29.42
N ASP A 177 -29.83 4.54 -29.80
CA ASP A 177 -30.62 4.72 -31.03
C ASP A 177 -29.77 4.99 -32.31
N VAL A 178 -28.46 5.14 -32.17
CA VAL A 178 -27.55 5.37 -33.33
C VAL A 178 -27.11 4.06 -33.95
N ARG A 179 -26.70 4.13 -35.24
CA ARG A 179 -26.18 2.94 -35.97
C ARG A 179 -24.69 2.73 -35.71
N VAL A 180 -24.27 1.47 -35.67
CA VAL A 180 -22.86 1.04 -35.56
C VAL A 180 -21.94 1.78 -36.53
N GLY A 181 -22.33 1.89 -37.81
CA GLY A 181 -21.55 2.62 -38.80
C GLY A 181 -21.41 4.13 -38.54
N SER A 182 -22.33 4.74 -37.76
CA SER A 182 -22.21 6.14 -37.35
C SER A 182 -21.23 6.28 -36.20
N VAL A 183 -21.22 5.32 -35.27
CA VAL A 183 -20.25 5.27 -34.17
C VAL A 183 -18.83 5.09 -34.74
N LEU A 184 -18.62 4.16 -35.66
CA LEU A 184 -17.32 3.97 -36.32
C LEU A 184 -16.81 5.24 -37.02
N ARG A 185 -17.70 5.96 -37.71
CA ARG A 185 -17.32 7.24 -38.31
C ARG A 185 -16.98 8.30 -37.29
N TYR A 186 -17.73 8.36 -36.20
CA TYR A 186 -17.46 9.29 -35.10
C TYR A 186 -16.09 9.02 -34.47
N LEU A 187 -15.77 7.76 -34.11
CA LEU A 187 -14.48 7.40 -33.55
C LEU A 187 -13.30 7.72 -34.49
N ARG A 188 -13.49 7.58 -35.82
CA ARG A 188 -12.47 7.93 -36.83
C ARG A 188 -12.27 9.44 -37.01
N LEU A 189 -13.20 10.26 -36.54
CA LEU A 189 -13.09 11.72 -36.55
C LEU A 189 -12.38 12.27 -35.33
N LEU A 190 -12.29 11.47 -34.28
CA LEU A 190 -11.47 11.80 -33.13
C LEU A 190 -10.00 11.60 -33.52
N GLU A 191 -9.14 12.58 -33.27
CA GLU A 191 -7.71 12.48 -33.58
C GLU A 191 -7.07 11.38 -32.74
N ASP A 192 -7.40 11.36 -31.43
CA ASP A 192 -7.01 10.31 -30.49
C ASP A 192 -8.20 9.84 -29.66
N LEU A 193 -8.20 8.57 -29.29
CA LEU A 193 -9.13 8.01 -28.31
C LEU A 193 -8.50 8.13 -26.91
N PRO A 194 -9.31 8.31 -25.85
CA PRO A 194 -8.79 8.23 -24.50
C PRO A 194 -8.03 6.92 -24.27
N ASP A 195 -6.93 6.98 -23.54
CA ASP A 195 -6.09 5.83 -23.26
C ASP A 195 -6.91 4.69 -22.65
N HIS A 196 -6.50 3.45 -22.88
CA HIS A 196 -7.19 2.23 -22.39
C HIS A 196 -8.67 2.10 -22.81
N THR A 197 -9.10 2.74 -23.93
CA THR A 197 -10.47 2.60 -24.44
C THR A 197 -10.71 1.20 -25.01
N ASP A 198 -11.41 0.33 -24.28
CA ASP A 198 -11.82 -1.02 -24.68
C ASP A 198 -13.30 -1.10 -25.10
N LYS A 199 -14.09 -0.14 -24.67
CA LYS A 199 -15.53 -0.03 -24.91
C LYS A 199 -16.00 1.40 -24.97
N VAL A 200 -17.18 1.61 -25.54
CA VAL A 200 -17.89 2.90 -25.59
C VAL A 200 -19.09 2.79 -24.66
N MET A 201 -19.32 3.79 -23.83
CA MET A 201 -20.46 3.84 -22.93
C MET A 201 -21.74 4.14 -23.71
N VAL A 202 -22.81 3.43 -23.42
CA VAL A 202 -24.11 3.66 -24.07
C VAL A 202 -25.03 4.37 -23.11
N VAL A 203 -25.58 5.49 -23.53
CA VAL A 203 -26.44 6.36 -22.73
C VAL A 203 -27.76 6.70 -23.42
N ASP A 204 -28.73 7.13 -22.65
CA ASP A 204 -29.98 7.72 -23.14
C ASP A 204 -29.82 9.21 -23.48
N ARG A 205 -30.95 9.87 -23.84
CA ARG A 205 -30.98 11.31 -24.16
C ARG A 205 -30.73 12.22 -22.95
N LYS A 206 -30.80 11.68 -21.74
CA LYS A 206 -30.54 12.38 -20.48
C LYS A 206 -29.19 12.03 -19.89
N ASN A 207 -28.30 11.42 -20.67
CA ASN A 207 -26.99 10.92 -20.26
C ASN A 207 -27.04 9.84 -19.16
N ARG A 208 -28.15 9.08 -19.05
CA ARG A 208 -28.24 7.96 -18.13
C ARG A 208 -27.64 6.72 -18.78
N TYR A 209 -26.83 6.01 -18.03
CA TYR A 209 -26.18 4.79 -18.46
C TYR A 209 -27.18 3.71 -18.83
N GLN A 210 -26.93 3.00 -19.95
CA GLN A 210 -27.76 1.90 -20.44
C GLN A 210 -26.97 0.63 -20.73
N GLY A 211 -25.65 0.69 -20.75
CA GLY A 211 -24.79 -0.45 -21.06
C GLY A 211 -23.52 -0.03 -21.76
N VAL A 212 -22.82 -0.97 -22.36
CA VAL A 212 -21.55 -0.74 -23.04
C VAL A 212 -21.55 -1.36 -24.45
N LEU A 213 -20.81 -0.76 -25.35
CA LEU A 213 -20.51 -1.32 -26.67
C LEU A 213 -19.02 -1.60 -26.74
N ARG A 214 -18.62 -2.88 -26.63
CA ARG A 214 -17.22 -3.31 -26.72
C ARG A 214 -16.66 -2.98 -28.11
N LEU A 215 -15.43 -2.47 -28.20
CA LEU A 215 -14.79 -2.17 -29.48
C LEU A 215 -14.70 -3.41 -30.37
N SER A 216 -14.47 -4.59 -29.82
CA SER A 216 -14.48 -5.86 -30.55
C SER A 216 -15.82 -6.12 -31.28
N ARG A 217 -16.95 -5.88 -30.58
CA ARG A 217 -18.28 -5.99 -31.17
C ARG A 217 -18.57 -4.89 -32.17
N LEU A 218 -18.15 -3.66 -31.87
CA LEU A 218 -18.31 -2.53 -32.78
C LEU A 218 -17.67 -2.78 -34.15
N VAL A 219 -16.45 -3.35 -34.15
CA VAL A 219 -15.69 -3.62 -35.39
C VAL A 219 -16.26 -4.82 -36.17
N THR A 220 -16.82 -5.82 -35.48
CA THR A 220 -17.31 -7.06 -36.10
C THR A 220 -18.79 -7.03 -36.45
N SER A 221 -19.55 -6.04 -36.02
CA SER A 221 -21.00 -5.92 -36.28
C SER A 221 -21.29 -5.20 -37.61
N ALA A 222 -22.43 -5.53 -38.20
CA ALA A 222 -22.87 -4.87 -39.46
C ALA A 222 -23.17 -3.38 -39.19
N PRO A 223 -22.72 -2.47 -40.07
CA PRO A 223 -22.85 -1.02 -39.90
C PRO A 223 -24.29 -0.49 -39.79
N GLU A 224 -25.25 -1.26 -40.31
CA GLU A 224 -26.68 -0.93 -40.37
C GLU A 224 -27.40 -1.15 -39.03
N LEU A 225 -26.86 -2.04 -38.15
CA LEU A 225 -27.45 -2.38 -36.87
C LEU A 225 -27.46 -1.16 -35.92
N ALA A 226 -28.51 -1.08 -35.11
CA ALA A 226 -28.54 -0.09 -34.02
C ALA A 226 -27.61 -0.53 -32.88
N VAL A 227 -27.04 0.44 -32.15
CA VAL A 227 -26.20 0.17 -30.97
C VAL A 227 -26.96 -0.66 -29.95
N SER A 228 -28.28 -0.41 -29.77
CA SER A 228 -29.15 -1.18 -28.88
C SER A 228 -29.25 -2.68 -29.20
N GLU A 229 -28.95 -3.09 -30.42
CA GLU A 229 -28.99 -4.50 -30.85
C GLU A 229 -27.67 -5.24 -30.56
N VAL A 230 -26.58 -4.51 -30.37
CA VAL A 230 -25.23 -5.06 -30.25
C VAL A 230 -24.53 -4.69 -28.92
N MET A 231 -25.10 -3.75 -28.16
CA MET A 231 -24.58 -3.38 -26.85
C MET A 231 -24.75 -4.52 -25.81
N ASP A 232 -23.99 -4.45 -24.76
CA ASP A 232 -24.12 -5.27 -23.57
C ASP A 232 -24.84 -4.46 -22.50
N SER A 233 -26.13 -4.75 -22.27
CA SER A 233 -26.97 -4.07 -21.28
C SER A 233 -26.84 -4.65 -19.86
N ASP A 234 -26.25 -5.84 -19.75
CA ASP A 234 -26.09 -6.52 -18.46
C ASP A 234 -24.83 -6.06 -17.72
N PHE A 235 -23.96 -5.29 -18.39
CA PHE A 235 -22.75 -4.75 -17.80
C PHE A 235 -23.11 -3.65 -16.78
N GLN A 236 -22.94 -3.98 -15.50
CA GLN A 236 -23.32 -3.08 -14.41
C GLN A 236 -22.31 -1.95 -14.20
N PRO A 237 -22.78 -0.69 -14.05
CA PRO A 237 -21.91 0.43 -13.70
C PRO A 237 -21.51 0.36 -12.22
N LEU A 238 -20.51 1.17 -11.84
CA LEU A 238 -20.12 1.40 -10.46
C LEU A 238 -20.86 2.62 -9.91
N ASP A 239 -21.30 2.53 -8.67
CA ASP A 239 -21.81 3.69 -7.93
C ASP A 239 -20.65 4.62 -7.57
N VAL A 240 -20.82 5.93 -7.71
CA VAL A 240 -19.79 6.93 -7.46
C VAL A 240 -19.27 6.91 -6.01
N MET A 241 -20.10 6.48 -5.07
CA MET A 241 -19.74 6.35 -3.65
C MET A 241 -19.22 4.96 -3.26
N LEU A 242 -19.08 4.04 -4.23
CA LEU A 242 -18.53 2.70 -3.97
C LEU A 242 -17.09 2.84 -3.46
N PRO A 243 -16.74 2.21 -2.31
CA PRO A 243 -15.37 2.25 -1.79
C PRO A 243 -14.34 1.69 -2.78
N SER A 244 -13.16 2.29 -2.83
CA SER A 244 -12.07 1.94 -3.77
C SER A 244 -11.69 0.46 -3.71
N HIS A 245 -11.62 -0.14 -2.52
CA HIS A 245 -11.32 -1.57 -2.37
C HIS A 245 -12.41 -2.50 -2.96
N ASP A 246 -13.68 -2.06 -2.97
CA ASP A 246 -14.76 -2.81 -3.62
C ASP A 246 -14.75 -2.62 -5.15
N VAL A 247 -14.24 -1.46 -5.63
CA VAL A 247 -13.94 -1.24 -7.06
C VAL A 247 -12.88 -2.24 -7.51
N ALA A 248 -11.75 -2.31 -6.80
CA ALA A 248 -10.65 -3.24 -7.12
C ALA A 248 -11.13 -4.70 -7.18
N ARG A 249 -11.92 -5.11 -6.18
CA ARG A 249 -12.51 -6.46 -6.15
C ARG A 249 -13.41 -6.72 -7.35
N ARG A 250 -14.23 -5.75 -7.78
CA ARG A 250 -15.09 -5.93 -8.96
C ARG A 250 -14.30 -6.07 -10.24
N PHE A 251 -13.20 -5.34 -10.37
CA PHE A 251 -12.30 -5.49 -11.53
C PHE A 251 -11.67 -6.88 -11.56
N GLU A 252 -11.21 -7.39 -10.41
CA GLU A 252 -10.63 -8.72 -10.27
C GLU A 252 -11.68 -9.83 -10.52
N ASP A 253 -12.85 -9.76 -9.86
CA ASP A 253 -13.89 -10.79 -9.94
C ASP A 253 -14.50 -10.94 -11.34
N LEU A 254 -14.54 -9.86 -12.12
CA LEU A 254 -15.20 -9.81 -13.43
C LEU A 254 -14.23 -9.72 -14.61
N ASP A 255 -12.91 -9.72 -14.37
CA ASP A 255 -11.85 -9.59 -15.39
C ASP A 255 -12.10 -8.41 -16.34
N ILE A 256 -12.47 -7.24 -15.82
CA ILE A 256 -12.83 -6.07 -16.62
C ILE A 256 -11.66 -5.10 -16.78
N LEU A 257 -11.58 -4.45 -17.96
CA LEU A 257 -10.54 -3.49 -18.28
C LEU A 257 -10.97 -2.05 -17.97
N SER A 258 -12.27 -1.77 -18.01
CA SER A 258 -12.82 -0.47 -17.62
C SER A 258 -14.25 -0.62 -17.12
N ALA A 259 -14.72 0.34 -16.30
CA ALA A 259 -16.09 0.37 -15.82
C ALA A 259 -16.65 1.79 -15.84
N ALA A 260 -17.94 1.95 -16.15
CA ALA A 260 -18.64 3.22 -16.06
C ALA A 260 -18.92 3.55 -14.59
N VAL A 261 -18.80 4.83 -14.21
CA VAL A 261 -19.19 5.36 -12.91
C VAL A 261 -20.45 6.20 -13.07
N VAL A 262 -21.43 5.97 -12.21
CA VAL A 262 -22.74 6.65 -12.24
C VAL A 262 -23.10 7.20 -10.86
N ASP A 263 -23.95 8.23 -10.87
CA ASP A 263 -24.58 8.73 -9.64
C ASP A 263 -25.83 7.93 -9.25
N GLU A 264 -26.50 8.34 -8.16
CA GLU A 264 -27.73 7.73 -7.65
C GLU A 264 -28.89 7.74 -8.68
N ASP A 265 -28.91 8.70 -9.61
CA ASP A 265 -29.88 8.82 -10.69
C ASP A 265 -29.53 7.98 -11.94
N GLY A 266 -28.39 7.31 -11.93
CA GLY A 266 -27.84 6.54 -13.05
C GLY A 266 -27.20 7.42 -14.15
N LEU A 267 -26.88 8.70 -13.86
CA LEU A 267 -26.21 9.59 -14.78
C LEU A 267 -24.74 9.16 -14.92
N LEU A 268 -24.25 9.04 -16.14
CA LEU A 268 -22.84 8.72 -16.41
C LEU A 268 -21.96 9.91 -16.03
N LEU A 269 -21.04 9.68 -15.07
CA LEU A 269 -20.11 10.69 -14.57
C LEU A 269 -18.71 10.52 -15.16
N GLY A 270 -18.23 9.28 -15.25
CA GLY A 270 -16.89 8.96 -15.72
C GLY A 270 -16.69 7.47 -15.94
N ARG A 271 -15.45 7.08 -16.00
CA ARG A 271 -14.99 5.69 -16.06
C ARG A 271 -13.77 5.48 -15.16
N ILE A 272 -13.57 4.26 -14.73
CA ILE A 272 -12.32 3.80 -14.09
C ILE A 272 -11.69 2.77 -15.04
N THR A 273 -10.38 2.76 -15.16
CA THR A 273 -9.62 1.84 -15.99
C THR A 273 -8.75 0.91 -15.16
N VAL A 274 -8.27 -0.17 -15.74
CA VAL A 274 -7.55 -1.22 -15.00
C VAL A 274 -6.20 -0.77 -14.48
N ASP A 275 -5.55 0.18 -15.13
CA ASP A 275 -4.28 0.79 -14.70
C ASP A 275 -4.43 1.49 -13.35
N ASP A 276 -5.46 2.34 -13.19
CA ASP A 276 -5.76 3.00 -11.91
C ASP A 276 -6.04 1.98 -10.79
N VAL A 277 -6.77 0.91 -11.14
CA VAL A 277 -7.04 -0.16 -10.18
C VAL A 277 -5.78 -0.96 -9.81
N MET A 278 -4.85 -1.15 -10.74
CA MET A 278 -3.58 -1.80 -10.45
C MET A 278 -2.71 -0.96 -9.53
N ASP A 279 -2.67 0.36 -9.73
CA ASP A 279 -1.96 1.27 -8.85
C ASP A 279 -2.59 1.28 -7.45
N LEU A 280 -3.92 1.35 -7.35
CA LEU A 280 -4.65 1.22 -6.09
C LEU A 280 -4.32 -0.07 -5.32
N ILE A 281 -4.31 -1.24 -6.02
CA ILE A 281 -3.99 -2.53 -5.39
C ILE A 281 -2.54 -2.54 -4.88
N ARG A 282 -1.61 -1.96 -5.63
CA ARG A 282 -0.21 -1.83 -5.23
C ARG A 282 -0.08 -0.96 -3.99
N GLU A 283 -0.67 0.23 -3.99
CA GLU A 283 -0.65 1.18 -2.87
C GLU A 283 -1.28 0.59 -1.60
N ASP A 284 -2.43 -0.08 -1.72
CA ASP A 284 -3.09 -0.73 -0.58
C ASP A 284 -2.24 -1.86 0.01
N SER A 285 -1.52 -2.60 -0.85
CA SER A 285 -0.57 -3.64 -0.42
C SER A 285 0.64 -3.04 0.30
N GLU A 286 1.22 -1.96 -0.22
CA GLU A 286 2.35 -1.23 0.38
C GLU A 286 1.93 -0.60 1.71
N ARG A 287 0.78 0.06 1.76
CA ARG A 287 0.15 0.63 2.96
C ARG A 287 -0.03 -0.42 4.05
N THR A 288 -0.60 -1.55 3.72
CA THR A 288 -0.78 -2.66 4.66
C THR A 288 0.55 -3.14 5.24
N MET A 289 1.57 -3.29 4.41
CA MET A 289 2.90 -3.74 4.85
C MET A 289 3.58 -2.70 5.76
N MET A 290 3.54 -1.42 5.40
CA MET A 290 4.14 -0.34 6.18
C MET A 290 3.39 -0.12 7.51
N ASN A 291 2.07 -0.16 7.49
CA ASN A 291 1.23 -0.04 8.68
C ASN A 291 1.52 -1.15 9.71
N MET A 292 1.76 -2.40 9.28
CA MET A 292 2.17 -3.49 10.17
C MET A 292 3.49 -3.19 10.91
N ALA A 293 4.36 -2.37 10.33
CA ALA A 293 5.60 -1.92 10.95
C ALA A 293 5.46 -0.57 11.70
N GLY A 294 4.29 0.05 11.68
CA GLY A 294 4.05 1.40 12.24
C GLY A 294 4.78 2.49 11.47
N LEU A 295 4.91 2.31 10.16
CA LEU A 295 5.49 3.26 9.23
C LEU A 295 4.41 3.82 8.31
N ASP A 296 4.68 4.97 7.73
CA ASP A 296 3.86 5.65 6.76
C ASP A 296 4.29 5.21 5.35
N ASP A 297 3.37 4.76 4.52
CA ASP A 297 3.62 4.27 3.15
C ASP A 297 3.98 5.40 2.19
N GLU A 298 3.49 6.61 2.41
CA GLU A 298 3.77 7.77 1.58
C GLU A 298 5.12 8.45 1.89
N ALA A 299 5.82 7.97 2.93
CA ALA A 299 7.04 8.60 3.40
C ALA A 299 8.21 8.43 2.42
N ASP A 300 8.82 9.55 2.00
CA ASP A 300 10.09 9.53 1.24
C ASP A 300 11.17 8.75 2.01
N MET A 301 11.72 7.69 1.40
CA MET A 301 12.79 6.88 1.98
C MET A 301 14.03 7.73 2.35
N PHE A 302 14.28 8.79 1.60
CA PHE A 302 15.39 9.73 1.80
C PHE A 302 14.95 11.04 2.48
N ALA A 303 13.79 11.06 3.13
CA ALA A 303 13.35 12.24 3.89
C ALA A 303 14.39 12.68 4.93
N PRO A 304 14.46 13.99 5.28
CA PRO A 304 15.39 14.50 6.28
C PRO A 304 15.30 13.74 7.59
N VAL A 305 16.46 13.45 8.19
CA VAL A 305 16.57 12.64 9.43
C VAL A 305 15.64 13.12 10.53
N LEU A 306 15.48 14.44 10.70
CA LEU A 306 14.63 15.01 11.74
C LEU A 306 13.14 14.69 11.51
N THR A 307 12.67 14.76 10.27
CA THR A 307 11.29 14.43 9.88
C THR A 307 10.99 12.95 10.13
N SER A 308 11.84 12.07 9.60
CA SER A 308 11.70 10.61 9.81
C SER A 308 11.81 10.23 11.29
N SER A 309 12.74 10.86 12.04
CA SER A 309 12.89 10.63 13.48
C SER A 309 11.63 11.02 14.25
N ARG A 310 11.02 12.17 13.94
CA ARG A 310 9.81 12.63 14.62
C ARG A 310 8.61 11.72 14.36
N ARG A 311 8.43 11.25 13.12
CA ARG A 311 7.36 10.30 12.76
C ARG A 311 7.52 8.99 13.54
N ARG A 312 8.73 8.41 13.52
CA ARG A 312 9.03 7.16 14.25
C ARG A 312 8.96 7.34 15.77
N ALA A 313 9.32 8.52 16.31
CA ALA A 313 9.29 8.79 17.74
C ALA A 313 7.89 8.67 18.35
N VAL A 314 6.85 9.05 17.63
CA VAL A 314 5.45 8.91 18.10
C VAL A 314 5.12 7.43 18.30
N TRP A 315 5.43 6.60 17.31
CA TRP A 315 5.17 5.15 17.38
C TRP A 315 6.00 4.44 18.44
N LEU A 316 7.28 4.81 18.56
CA LEU A 316 8.16 4.33 19.63
C LEU A 316 7.65 4.76 21.00
N GLY A 317 7.07 5.96 21.12
CA GLY A 317 6.46 6.44 22.35
C GLY A 317 5.25 5.61 22.79
N ILE A 318 4.37 5.25 21.84
CA ILE A 318 3.23 4.36 22.10
C ILE A 318 3.74 3.00 22.57
N ASN A 319 4.72 2.41 21.87
CA ASN A 319 5.32 1.14 22.28
C ASN A 319 5.98 1.22 23.67
N LEU A 320 6.60 2.34 24.01
CA LEU A 320 7.19 2.55 25.34
C LEU A 320 6.13 2.53 26.45
N VAL A 321 4.97 3.17 26.22
CA VAL A 321 3.86 3.15 27.18
C VAL A 321 3.35 1.72 27.41
N THR A 322 3.20 0.94 26.34
CA THR A 322 2.76 -0.47 26.45
C THR A 322 3.81 -1.34 27.15
N ALA A 323 5.10 -1.10 26.89
CA ALA A 323 6.19 -1.77 27.59
C ALA A 323 6.20 -1.45 29.11
N PHE A 324 5.91 -0.20 29.48
CA PHE A 324 5.76 0.17 30.89
C PHE A 324 4.57 -0.53 31.55
N LEU A 325 3.48 -0.75 30.82
CA LEU A 325 2.33 -1.51 31.36
C LEU A 325 2.74 -2.96 31.66
N ALA A 326 3.46 -3.61 30.76
CA ALA A 326 3.99 -4.96 30.99
C ALA A 326 4.99 -4.99 32.16
N ALA A 327 5.89 -4.00 32.24
CA ALA A 327 6.84 -3.85 33.34
C ALA A 327 6.14 -3.62 34.68
N TRP A 328 5.05 -2.86 34.74
CA TRP A 328 4.25 -2.67 35.93
C TRP A 328 3.64 -3.99 36.42
N VAL A 329 3.13 -4.83 35.51
CA VAL A 329 2.64 -6.17 35.87
C VAL A 329 3.76 -7.03 36.48
N ILE A 330 4.97 -7.00 35.91
CA ILE A 330 6.14 -7.69 36.48
C ILE A 330 6.42 -7.18 37.90
N GLY A 331 6.34 -5.85 38.12
CA GLY A 331 6.57 -5.21 39.40
C GLY A 331 5.63 -5.69 40.52
N LEU A 332 4.39 -6.12 40.18
CA LEU A 332 3.46 -6.71 41.16
C LEU A 332 3.98 -8.01 41.77
N PHE A 333 4.92 -8.70 41.08
CA PHE A 333 5.49 -9.98 41.49
C PHE A 333 6.96 -9.86 41.97
N GLN A 334 7.41 -8.66 42.35
CA GLN A 334 8.82 -8.44 42.78
C GLN A 334 9.26 -9.43 43.84
N GLY A 335 8.43 -9.65 44.90
CA GLY A 335 8.77 -10.59 45.95
C GLY A 335 8.94 -12.05 45.50
N THR A 336 8.20 -12.46 44.45
CA THR A 336 8.33 -13.78 43.85
C THR A 336 9.64 -13.88 43.04
N LEU A 337 10.00 -12.82 42.33
CA LEU A 337 11.25 -12.77 41.56
C LEU A 337 12.50 -12.75 42.43
N GLU A 338 12.46 -12.07 43.58
CA GLU A 338 13.55 -12.02 44.55
C GLU A 338 13.83 -13.41 45.12
N GLN A 339 12.80 -14.23 45.32
CA GLN A 339 12.95 -15.59 45.84
C GLN A 339 13.37 -16.60 44.74
N LEU A 340 12.93 -16.39 43.52
CA LEU A 340 13.15 -17.32 42.37
C LEU A 340 13.69 -16.60 41.14
N VAL A 341 14.97 -16.25 41.15
CA VAL A 341 15.66 -15.53 40.06
C VAL A 341 15.53 -16.26 38.72
N ALA A 342 15.39 -17.60 38.70
CA ALA A 342 15.17 -18.39 37.54
C ALA A 342 13.95 -17.96 36.70
N LEU A 343 12.93 -17.36 37.36
CA LEU A 343 11.75 -16.82 36.65
C LEU A 343 12.14 -15.69 35.73
N ALA A 344 13.00 -14.77 36.16
CA ALA A 344 13.44 -13.64 35.36
C ALA A 344 14.18 -14.11 34.07
N VAL A 345 14.92 -15.22 34.13
CA VAL A 345 15.61 -15.79 32.96
C VAL A 345 14.63 -16.40 31.97
N LEU A 346 13.50 -16.93 32.44
CA LEU A 346 12.52 -17.63 31.62
C LEU A 346 11.41 -16.70 31.06
N MET A 347 11.21 -15.50 31.65
CA MET A 347 10.20 -14.53 31.22
C MET A 347 10.26 -14.19 29.73
N PRO A 348 11.42 -13.91 29.12
CA PRO A 348 11.51 -13.58 27.71
C PRO A 348 10.96 -14.70 26.78
N ILE A 349 11.07 -15.97 27.21
CA ILE A 349 10.54 -17.10 26.43
C ILE A 349 9.02 -17.04 26.37
N VAL A 350 8.37 -16.79 27.51
CA VAL A 350 6.90 -16.71 27.56
C VAL A 350 6.37 -15.55 26.71
N ALA A 351 6.97 -14.36 26.86
CA ALA A 351 6.58 -13.17 26.07
C ALA A 351 6.79 -13.40 24.57
N SER A 352 7.99 -13.85 24.16
CA SER A 352 8.33 -14.10 22.75
C SER A 352 7.39 -15.11 22.09
N MET A 353 7.09 -16.22 22.76
CA MET A 353 6.20 -17.27 22.21
C MET A 353 4.77 -16.74 21.98
N GLY A 354 4.23 -15.97 22.93
CA GLY A 354 2.92 -15.35 22.81
C GLY A 354 2.87 -14.31 21.69
N GLY A 355 3.85 -13.41 21.65
CA GLY A 355 3.95 -12.37 20.64
C GLY A 355 4.03 -12.91 19.21
N ILE A 356 4.91 -13.89 18.98
CA ILE A 356 5.07 -14.54 17.66
C ILE A 356 3.79 -15.27 17.23
N ALA A 357 3.22 -16.11 18.09
CA ALA A 357 1.99 -16.84 17.77
C ALA A 357 0.82 -15.92 17.49
N GLY A 358 0.67 -14.86 18.30
CA GLY A 358 -0.36 -13.85 18.09
C GLY A 358 -0.18 -13.08 16.78
N SER A 359 1.05 -12.68 16.44
CA SER A 359 1.34 -12.02 15.17
C SER A 359 1.03 -12.88 13.96
N GLN A 360 1.27 -14.20 14.01
CA GLN A 360 0.88 -15.13 12.95
C GLN A 360 -0.63 -15.14 12.73
N THR A 361 -1.42 -15.22 13.80
CA THR A 361 -2.89 -15.18 13.73
C THR A 361 -3.38 -13.81 13.26
N LEU A 362 -2.82 -12.72 13.79
CA LEU A 362 -3.16 -11.35 13.41
C LEU A 362 -2.96 -11.12 11.91
N THR A 363 -1.77 -11.47 11.39
CA THR A 363 -1.44 -11.31 9.96
C THR A 363 -2.40 -12.12 9.07
N LEU A 364 -2.72 -13.36 9.47
CA LEU A 364 -3.68 -14.19 8.75
C LEU A 364 -5.07 -13.54 8.71
N VAL A 365 -5.52 -12.99 9.84
CA VAL A 365 -6.84 -12.36 9.97
C VAL A 365 -6.89 -11.04 9.19
N VAL A 366 -5.88 -10.17 9.31
CA VAL A 366 -5.79 -8.89 8.56
C VAL A 366 -5.84 -9.19 7.06
N ARG A 367 -5.02 -10.12 6.58
CA ARG A 367 -5.06 -10.56 5.18
C ARG A 367 -6.43 -11.09 4.77
N GLY A 368 -7.05 -11.95 5.60
CA GLY A 368 -8.37 -12.51 5.32
C GLY A 368 -9.47 -11.45 5.29
N MET A 369 -9.31 -10.37 6.06
CA MET A 369 -10.22 -9.21 6.05
C MET A 369 -10.04 -8.37 4.78
N ALA A 370 -8.80 -8.13 4.35
CA ALA A 370 -8.49 -7.44 3.09
C ALA A 370 -9.05 -8.17 1.87
N LEU A 371 -8.97 -9.51 1.86
CA LEU A 371 -9.53 -10.36 0.80
C LEU A 371 -11.05 -10.62 0.95
N GLY A 372 -11.74 -10.01 1.92
CA GLY A 372 -13.16 -10.27 2.17
C GLY A 372 -13.50 -11.71 2.61
N GLN A 373 -12.47 -12.50 3.00
CA GLN A 373 -12.64 -13.89 3.42
C GLN A 373 -13.07 -14.03 4.89
N VAL A 374 -12.84 -13.00 5.70
CA VAL A 374 -13.18 -12.96 7.13
C VAL A 374 -14.29 -11.95 7.37
N GLU A 375 -15.49 -12.48 7.55
CA GLU A 375 -16.69 -11.73 7.92
C GLU A 375 -17.31 -12.27 9.21
N GLY A 376 -18.24 -11.52 9.82
CA GLY A 376 -18.86 -11.89 11.09
C GLY A 376 -19.51 -13.29 11.13
N GLY A 377 -19.87 -13.85 9.96
CA GLY A 377 -20.49 -15.18 9.84
C GLY A 377 -19.51 -16.34 10.05
N ASN A 378 -18.25 -16.22 9.62
CA ASN A 378 -17.25 -17.28 9.70
C ASN A 378 -16.19 -17.09 10.79
N ALA A 379 -16.17 -15.94 11.46
CA ALA A 379 -15.21 -15.64 12.54
C ALA A 379 -15.18 -16.68 13.66
N ARG A 380 -16.33 -17.28 14.00
CA ARG A 380 -16.40 -18.34 15.02
C ARG A 380 -15.72 -19.63 14.60
N LEU A 381 -15.83 -20.00 13.33
CA LEU A 381 -15.17 -21.20 12.79
C LEU A 381 -13.65 -20.97 12.77
N LEU A 382 -13.23 -19.77 12.35
CA LEU A 382 -11.83 -19.40 12.37
C LEU A 382 -11.26 -19.39 13.79
N LEU A 383 -11.99 -18.83 14.77
CA LEU A 383 -11.61 -18.88 16.18
C LEU A 383 -11.41 -20.30 16.68
N GLY A 384 -12.32 -21.22 16.37
CA GLY A 384 -12.21 -22.63 16.73
C GLY A 384 -10.97 -23.30 16.13
N LYS A 385 -10.65 -22.99 14.87
CA LYS A 385 -9.44 -23.45 14.19
C LYS A 385 -8.16 -22.91 14.86
N GLU A 386 -8.11 -21.60 15.12
CA GLU A 386 -6.93 -20.95 15.74
C GLU A 386 -6.70 -21.45 17.18
N ILE A 387 -7.76 -21.64 17.97
CA ILE A 387 -7.67 -22.27 19.29
C ILE A 387 -7.14 -23.72 19.17
N GLY A 388 -7.60 -24.49 18.19
CA GLY A 388 -7.09 -25.83 17.94
C GLY A 388 -5.59 -25.85 17.62
N ILE A 389 -5.13 -24.92 16.78
CA ILE A 389 -3.71 -24.72 16.44
C ILE A 389 -2.92 -24.32 17.70
N ALA A 390 -3.45 -23.36 18.48
CA ALA A 390 -2.82 -22.91 19.72
C ALA A 390 -2.72 -24.03 20.76
N CYS A 391 -3.72 -24.90 20.88
CA CYS A 391 -3.66 -26.09 21.76
C CYS A 391 -2.56 -27.05 21.32
N LEU A 392 -2.50 -27.41 20.03
CA LEU A 392 -1.51 -28.36 19.51
C LEU A 392 -0.09 -27.83 19.66
N ASN A 393 0.17 -26.61 19.18
CA ASN A 393 1.46 -25.96 19.30
C ASN A 393 1.80 -25.63 20.76
N GLY A 394 0.79 -25.23 21.54
CA GLY A 394 0.93 -24.94 22.96
C GLY A 394 1.40 -26.15 23.75
N VAL A 395 0.79 -27.31 23.57
CA VAL A 395 1.23 -28.56 24.22
C VAL A 395 2.62 -28.96 23.75
N LEU A 396 2.89 -28.92 22.45
CA LEU A 396 4.20 -29.28 21.88
C LEU A 396 5.32 -28.44 22.49
N TRP A 397 5.20 -27.09 22.37
CA TRP A 397 6.25 -26.19 22.82
C TRP A 397 6.31 -26.04 24.34
N ALA A 398 5.21 -26.17 25.05
CA ALA A 398 5.19 -26.23 26.51
C ALA A 398 6.00 -27.43 27.03
N LEU A 399 5.87 -28.60 26.42
CA LEU A 399 6.65 -29.80 26.79
C LEU A 399 8.15 -29.61 26.50
N VAL A 400 8.49 -29.04 25.34
CA VAL A 400 9.90 -28.77 24.97
C VAL A 400 10.53 -27.79 25.97
N VAL A 401 9.88 -26.66 26.24
CA VAL A 401 10.41 -25.65 27.15
C VAL A 401 10.44 -26.16 28.59
N ALA A 402 9.43 -26.92 29.02
CA ALA A 402 9.44 -27.57 30.33
C ALA A 402 10.64 -28.50 30.48
N ALA A 403 10.90 -29.38 29.49
CA ALA A 403 12.03 -30.28 29.53
C ALA A 403 13.38 -29.53 29.61
N LEU A 404 13.53 -28.46 28.84
CA LEU A 404 14.71 -27.59 28.87
C LEU A 404 14.84 -26.86 30.24
N ALA A 405 13.76 -26.36 30.79
CA ALA A 405 13.76 -25.68 32.09
C ALA A 405 14.13 -26.66 33.23
N VAL A 406 13.59 -27.89 33.20
CA VAL A 406 13.97 -28.93 34.16
C VAL A 406 15.44 -29.33 34.03
N ALA A 407 15.93 -29.49 32.80
CA ALA A 407 17.34 -29.84 32.55
C ALA A 407 18.29 -28.70 33.03
N TRP A 408 17.88 -27.45 32.87
CA TRP A 408 18.70 -26.26 33.20
C TRP A 408 18.69 -25.94 34.71
N PHE A 409 17.50 -25.95 35.33
CA PHE A 409 17.31 -25.50 36.74
C PHE A 409 17.12 -26.66 37.72
N GLY A 410 17.01 -27.91 37.27
CA GLY A 410 16.82 -29.06 38.15
C GLY A 410 15.47 -29.14 38.86
N SER A 411 14.49 -28.30 38.50
CA SER A 411 13.18 -28.22 39.15
C SER A 411 12.04 -28.58 38.18
N TRP A 412 11.39 -29.71 38.45
CA TRP A 412 10.23 -30.14 37.67
C TRP A 412 9.01 -29.23 37.90
N GLN A 413 8.89 -28.63 39.08
CA GLN A 413 7.81 -27.69 39.40
C GLN A 413 7.93 -26.44 38.57
N LEU A 414 9.11 -25.86 38.38
CA LEU A 414 9.36 -24.72 37.49
C LEU A 414 9.05 -25.09 36.04
N GLY A 415 9.43 -26.31 35.60
CA GLY A 415 9.06 -26.81 34.28
C GLY A 415 7.56 -26.90 34.06
N ALA A 416 6.79 -27.35 35.06
CA ALA A 416 5.34 -27.42 34.96
C ALA A 416 4.68 -26.03 34.92
N VAL A 417 5.18 -25.09 35.70
CA VAL A 417 4.68 -23.69 35.73
C VAL A 417 4.90 -22.99 34.40
N ILE A 418 6.10 -23.10 33.83
CA ILE A 418 6.36 -22.47 32.52
C ILE A 418 5.57 -23.14 31.40
N ALA A 419 5.38 -24.47 31.43
CA ALA A 419 4.54 -25.17 30.48
C ALA A 419 3.09 -24.67 30.50
N ALA A 420 2.51 -24.54 31.69
CA ALA A 420 1.15 -24.02 31.85
C ALA A 420 1.04 -22.55 31.39
N ALA A 421 2.05 -21.73 31.72
CA ALA A 421 2.09 -20.33 31.30
C ALA A 421 2.17 -20.16 29.76
N ILE A 422 3.02 -20.95 29.10
CA ILE A 422 3.14 -20.94 27.63
C ILE A 422 1.83 -21.36 27.00
N LEU A 423 1.20 -22.43 27.46
CA LEU A 423 -0.08 -22.88 26.93
C LEU A 423 -1.16 -21.80 27.06
N LEU A 424 -1.28 -21.19 28.24
CA LEU A 424 -2.22 -20.10 28.48
C LEU A 424 -1.94 -18.88 27.59
N ASN A 425 -0.67 -18.51 27.46
CA ASN A 425 -0.29 -17.37 26.64
C ASN A 425 -0.53 -17.62 25.14
N LEU A 426 -0.27 -18.81 24.62
CA LEU A 426 -0.57 -19.17 23.22
C LEU A 426 -2.09 -19.18 22.94
N LEU A 427 -2.90 -19.65 23.89
CA LEU A 427 -4.36 -19.57 23.77
C LEU A 427 -4.84 -18.11 23.76
N CYS A 428 -4.29 -17.28 24.65
CA CYS A 428 -4.58 -15.85 24.68
C CYS A 428 -4.16 -15.19 23.36
N ALA A 429 -2.99 -15.52 22.84
CA ALA A 429 -2.47 -15.03 21.57
C ALA A 429 -3.40 -15.35 20.39
N ALA A 430 -3.89 -16.59 20.28
CA ALA A 430 -4.83 -16.99 19.24
C ALA A 430 -6.18 -16.23 19.32
N VAL A 431 -6.73 -16.09 20.53
CA VAL A 431 -7.98 -15.36 20.74
C VAL A 431 -7.79 -13.88 20.43
N SER A 432 -6.72 -13.26 20.94
CA SER A 432 -6.43 -11.85 20.75
C SER A 432 -6.06 -11.53 19.30
N GLY A 433 -5.28 -12.37 18.63
CA GLY A 433 -4.89 -12.23 17.23
C GLY A 433 -6.09 -12.20 16.27
N LEU A 434 -7.20 -12.84 16.64
CA LEU A 434 -8.46 -12.78 15.88
C LEU A 434 -9.37 -11.64 16.35
N LEU A 435 -9.55 -11.45 17.65
CA LEU A 435 -10.54 -10.49 18.17
C LEU A 435 -10.08 -9.05 17.99
N ILE A 436 -8.78 -8.75 18.16
CA ILE A 436 -8.25 -7.39 18.08
C ILE A 436 -8.55 -6.77 16.71
N PRO A 437 -8.18 -7.38 15.56
CA PRO A 437 -8.46 -6.77 14.26
C PRO A 437 -9.96 -6.60 13.98
N LEU A 438 -10.79 -7.55 14.40
CA LEU A 438 -12.24 -7.43 14.25
C LEU A 438 -12.83 -6.28 15.08
N LEU A 439 -12.31 -6.05 16.28
CA LEU A 439 -12.74 -4.93 17.13
C LEU A 439 -12.26 -3.60 16.58
N LEU A 440 -10.99 -3.51 16.14
CA LEU A 440 -10.42 -2.30 15.54
C LEU A 440 -11.21 -1.86 14.30
N ARG A 441 -11.53 -2.80 13.42
CA ARG A 441 -12.36 -2.52 12.25
C ARG A 441 -13.74 -1.96 12.61
N ARG A 442 -14.37 -2.49 13.69
CA ARG A 442 -15.67 -1.96 14.15
C ARG A 442 -15.61 -0.53 14.67
N VAL A 443 -14.47 -0.12 15.20
CA VAL A 443 -14.24 1.23 15.73
C VAL A 443 -13.72 2.18 14.64
N GLY A 444 -13.48 1.66 13.42
CA GLY A 444 -12.94 2.45 12.29
C GLY A 444 -11.43 2.72 12.38
N VAL A 445 -10.70 1.88 13.13
CA VAL A 445 -9.24 1.95 13.24
C VAL A 445 -8.64 0.85 12.36
N ASP A 446 -7.59 1.19 11.61
CA ASP A 446 -6.89 0.22 10.77
C ASP A 446 -6.27 -0.90 11.63
N PRO A 447 -6.69 -2.17 11.41
CA PRO A 447 -6.16 -3.31 12.12
C PRO A 447 -4.68 -3.59 11.84
N ALA A 448 -4.16 -3.22 10.66
CA ALA A 448 -2.76 -3.41 10.31
C ALA A 448 -1.89 -2.49 11.17
N LEU A 449 -2.28 -1.24 11.36
CA LEU A 449 -1.54 -0.23 12.11
C LEU A 449 -1.52 -0.52 13.62
N ALA A 450 -2.70 -0.61 14.25
CA ALA A 450 -2.80 -0.69 15.71
C ALA A 450 -2.74 -2.12 16.26
N GLY A 451 -3.04 -3.11 15.43
CA GLY A 451 -3.23 -4.49 15.87
C GLY A 451 -2.00 -5.12 16.51
N SER A 452 -0.81 -4.90 15.94
CA SER A 452 0.44 -5.50 16.43
C SER A 452 0.83 -5.01 17.83
N VAL A 453 0.70 -3.71 18.11
CA VAL A 453 1.05 -3.10 19.40
C VAL A 453 0.09 -3.55 20.50
N ILE A 454 -1.22 -3.54 20.20
CA ILE A 454 -2.23 -4.00 21.17
C ILE A 454 -2.05 -5.49 21.46
N LEU A 455 -1.81 -6.30 20.42
CA LEU A 455 -1.59 -7.73 20.55
C LEU A 455 -0.39 -8.05 21.43
N THR A 456 0.77 -7.43 21.15
CA THR A 456 2.00 -7.64 21.91
C THR A 456 1.77 -7.24 23.38
N THR A 457 1.10 -6.10 23.62
CA THR A 457 0.75 -5.66 24.97
C THR A 457 -0.10 -6.71 25.70
N VAL A 458 -1.13 -7.24 25.07
CA VAL A 458 -2.03 -8.24 25.67
C VAL A 458 -1.26 -9.54 25.96
N THR A 459 -0.46 -10.03 25.02
CA THR A 459 0.31 -11.27 25.21
C THR A 459 1.39 -11.14 26.27
N ASP A 460 2.05 -9.98 26.39
CA ASP A 460 3.04 -9.72 27.42
C ASP A 460 2.39 -9.64 28.81
N VAL A 461 1.35 -8.84 28.95
CA VAL A 461 0.62 -8.69 30.22
C VAL A 461 0.06 -10.03 30.69
N VAL A 462 -0.65 -10.75 29.82
CA VAL A 462 -1.25 -12.05 30.16
C VAL A 462 -0.17 -13.11 30.38
N GLY A 463 0.87 -13.13 29.57
CA GLY A 463 1.98 -14.05 29.68
C GLY A 463 2.73 -13.90 31.00
N PHE A 464 3.09 -12.67 31.39
CA PHE A 464 3.75 -12.40 32.67
C PHE A 464 2.83 -12.65 33.84
N LEU A 465 1.57 -12.25 33.78
CA LEU A 465 0.61 -12.50 34.84
C LEU A 465 0.36 -13.99 35.04
N ALA A 466 0.22 -14.78 33.97
CA ALA A 466 0.07 -16.21 34.05
C ALA A 466 1.34 -16.87 34.61
N PHE A 467 2.52 -16.52 34.09
CA PHE A 467 3.77 -17.16 34.50
C PHE A 467 4.14 -16.83 35.95
N LEU A 468 4.16 -15.55 36.30
CA LEU A 468 4.52 -15.12 37.65
C LEU A 468 3.43 -15.42 38.69
N GLY A 469 2.15 -15.32 38.27
CA GLY A 469 1.02 -15.71 39.13
C GLY A 469 1.02 -17.19 39.46
N LEU A 470 1.19 -18.06 38.46
CA LEU A 470 1.33 -19.51 38.71
C LEU A 470 2.57 -19.84 39.52
N ALA A 471 3.70 -19.15 39.28
CA ALA A 471 4.90 -19.31 40.10
C ALA A 471 4.66 -18.96 41.55
N THR A 472 3.98 -17.84 41.81
CA THR A 472 3.63 -17.40 43.19
C THR A 472 2.72 -18.41 43.90
N LEU A 473 1.77 -19.02 43.15
CA LEU A 473 0.79 -19.94 43.72
C LEU A 473 1.36 -21.35 43.99
N PHE A 474 2.30 -21.81 43.16
CA PHE A 474 2.74 -23.22 43.19
C PHE A 474 4.19 -23.42 43.61
N LEU A 475 5.02 -22.38 43.63
CA LEU A 475 6.44 -22.47 43.95
C LEU A 475 6.79 -21.78 45.29
N LEU A 476 5.94 -20.86 45.76
CA LEU A 476 6.05 -20.17 47.02
C LEU A 476 4.93 -20.58 47.98
#